data_1f7645c4fc91023e4a1ab6fa40a648d8
#
_entry.id   1f7645c4fc91023e4a1ab6fa40a648d8
#
_cell.length_a   1.000
_cell.length_b   1.000
_cell.length_c   1.000
_cell.angle_alpha   90.00
_cell.angle_beta   90.00
_cell.angle_gamma   90.00
#
_symmetry.space_group_name_H-M   'P 1'
#
loop_
_entity.id
_entity.type
_entity.pdbx_description
1 polymer ?
#
loop_
_entity_poly.entity_id
_entity_poly.type
_entity_poly.pdbx_seq_one_letter_code
_entity_poly.pdbx_strand_id
1 'polypeptide(L)'
;MKRILVVDDEANIRELYREEFEDMGYEVTTVADGAEALVVIETKKFDLVTLDMRMPDIDGIETLRKMKEKDSSLPIVICTAYEEYKHDFGSWCSDAYVVKSADTSLLRETVKKILG
;
A
#
# COMPACT_ATOMS: atom_id res chain seq x y z
N MET A 1 0.79 11.47 -14.91
CA MET A 1 0.04 11.27 -13.66
C MET A 1 0.58 10.04 -12.95
N LYS A 2 0.92 10.18 -11.69
CA LYS A 2 1.42 9.06 -10.90
C LYS A 2 0.28 8.09 -10.57
N ARG A 3 0.60 6.80 -10.54
CA ARG A 3 -0.38 5.74 -10.30
C ARG A 3 -0.13 5.05 -8.97
N ILE A 4 -1.21 4.92 -8.18
CA ILE A 4 -1.17 4.26 -6.88
C ILE A 4 -2.07 3.03 -6.92
N LEU A 5 -1.56 1.91 -6.40
CA LEU A 5 -2.36 0.70 -6.19
C LEU A 5 -2.70 0.60 -4.70
N VAL A 6 -3.99 0.50 -4.40
CA VAL A 6 -4.46 0.33 -3.02
C VAL A 6 -4.91 -1.12 -2.84
N VAL A 7 -4.29 -1.82 -1.92
CA VAL A 7 -4.61 -3.21 -1.60
C VAL A 7 -5.19 -3.26 -0.20
N ASP A 8 -6.49 -3.49 -0.09
CA ASP A 8 -7.19 -3.54 1.20
C ASP A 8 -8.48 -4.34 1.04
N ASP A 9 -8.75 -5.23 1.96
CA ASP A 9 -9.94 -6.07 1.89
C ASP A 9 -11.22 -5.36 2.35
N GLU A 10 -11.10 -4.19 2.96
CA GLU A 10 -12.25 -3.41 3.39
C GLU A 10 -12.66 -2.41 2.29
N ALA A 11 -13.89 -2.59 1.78
CA ALA A 11 -14.40 -1.72 0.71
C ALA A 11 -14.42 -0.26 1.11
N ASN A 12 -14.76 0.03 2.37
CA ASN A 12 -14.81 1.41 2.87
C ASN A 12 -13.44 2.08 2.84
N ILE A 13 -12.38 1.33 3.17
CA ILE A 13 -11.03 1.86 3.16
C ILE A 13 -10.57 2.08 1.72
N ARG A 14 -10.86 1.14 0.83
CA ARG A 14 -10.52 1.31 -0.59
C ARG A 14 -11.13 2.58 -1.15
N GLU A 15 -12.40 2.84 -0.84
CA GLU A 15 -13.10 4.03 -1.33
C GLU A 15 -12.53 5.30 -0.72
N LEU A 16 -12.26 5.30 0.58
CA LEU A 16 -11.67 6.44 1.27
C LEU A 16 -10.31 6.79 0.67
N TYR A 17 -9.44 5.81 0.51
CA TYR A 17 -8.10 6.06 -0.03
C TYR A 17 -8.15 6.48 -1.49
N ARG A 18 -9.07 5.91 -2.25
CA ARG A 18 -9.27 6.34 -3.65
C ARG A 18 -9.58 7.84 -3.70
N GLU A 19 -10.56 8.29 -2.93
CA GLU A 19 -10.97 9.69 -2.91
C GLU A 19 -9.82 10.60 -2.48
N GLU A 20 -9.13 10.21 -1.42
CA GLU A 20 -8.02 11.01 -0.89
C GLU A 20 -6.89 11.15 -1.91
N PHE A 21 -6.50 10.07 -2.54
CA PHE A 21 -5.39 10.10 -3.49
C PHE A 21 -5.77 10.73 -4.83
N GLU A 22 -7.00 10.54 -5.28
CA GLU A 22 -7.48 11.22 -6.49
C GLU A 22 -7.53 12.72 -6.27
N ASP A 23 -7.92 13.17 -5.09
CA ASP A 23 -7.90 14.59 -4.74
C ASP A 23 -6.49 15.18 -4.78
N MET A 24 -5.48 14.36 -4.54
CA MET A 24 -4.09 14.77 -4.63
C MET A 24 -3.54 14.77 -6.05
N GLY A 25 -4.35 14.32 -7.02
CA GLY A 25 -3.95 14.32 -8.42
C GLY A 25 -3.36 13.01 -8.91
N TYR A 26 -3.54 11.92 -8.18
CA TYR A 26 -3.03 10.60 -8.58
C TYR A 26 -4.12 9.75 -9.23
N GLU A 27 -3.68 8.81 -10.08
CA GLU A 27 -4.58 7.80 -10.63
C GLU A 27 -4.58 6.62 -9.68
N VAL A 28 -5.74 6.13 -9.27
CA VAL A 28 -5.85 5.09 -8.24
C VAL A 28 -6.53 3.84 -8.79
N THR A 29 -5.92 2.69 -8.55
CA THR A 29 -6.51 1.38 -8.78
C THR A 29 -6.65 0.70 -7.42
N THR A 30 -7.77 0.05 -7.17
CA THR A 30 -7.99 -0.65 -5.91
C THR A 30 -8.21 -2.13 -6.15
N VAL A 31 -7.66 -2.96 -5.26
CA VAL A 31 -7.89 -4.41 -5.27
C VAL A 31 -8.15 -4.87 -3.85
N ALA A 32 -8.79 -6.03 -3.71
CA ALA A 32 -9.25 -6.51 -2.42
C ALA A 32 -8.25 -7.43 -1.71
N ASP A 33 -7.30 -8.01 -2.41
CA ASP A 33 -6.36 -8.95 -1.81
C ASP A 33 -5.02 -8.98 -2.54
N GLY A 34 -4.06 -9.70 -1.94
CA GLY A 34 -2.71 -9.78 -2.49
C GLY A 34 -2.62 -10.51 -3.82
N ALA A 35 -3.45 -11.52 -4.03
CA ALA A 35 -3.45 -12.27 -5.28
C ALA A 35 -3.86 -11.39 -6.45
N GLU A 36 -4.91 -10.59 -6.25
CA GLU A 36 -5.33 -9.61 -7.25
C GLU A 36 -4.25 -8.57 -7.51
N ALA A 37 -3.61 -8.11 -6.44
CA ALA A 37 -2.54 -7.12 -6.55
C ALA A 37 -1.40 -7.64 -7.43
N LEU A 38 -0.98 -8.89 -7.23
CA LEU A 38 0.10 -9.48 -7.99
C LEU A 38 -0.25 -9.62 -9.47
N VAL A 39 -1.51 -9.89 -9.79
CA VAL A 39 -1.96 -9.94 -11.19
C VAL A 39 -1.91 -8.55 -11.82
N VAL A 40 -2.40 -7.55 -11.11
CA VAL A 40 -2.50 -6.19 -11.65
C VAL A 40 -1.11 -5.58 -11.89
N ILE A 41 -0.15 -5.81 -11.01
CA ILE A 41 1.19 -5.23 -11.20
C ILE A 41 1.95 -5.87 -12.37
N GLU A 42 1.50 -7.02 -12.88
CA GLU A 42 2.07 -7.61 -14.09
C GLU A 42 1.59 -6.91 -15.36
N THR A 43 0.41 -6.32 -15.32
CA THR A 43 -0.22 -5.71 -16.49
C THR A 43 -0.15 -4.20 -16.52
N LYS A 44 0.05 -3.56 -15.38
CA LYS A 44 0.12 -2.10 -15.26
C LYS A 44 1.32 -1.70 -14.43
N LYS A 45 1.90 -0.56 -14.75
CA LYS A 45 2.95 0.02 -13.91
C LYS A 45 2.33 0.92 -12.86
N PHE A 46 2.84 0.81 -11.63
CA PHE A 46 2.45 1.67 -10.53
C PHE A 46 3.67 2.39 -9.98
N ASP A 47 3.44 3.56 -9.41
CA ASP A 47 4.49 4.37 -8.81
C ASP A 47 4.58 4.17 -7.31
N LEU A 48 3.52 3.60 -6.71
CA LEU A 48 3.46 3.30 -5.29
C LEU A 48 2.33 2.33 -5.01
N VAL A 49 2.51 1.48 -3.99
CA VAL A 49 1.48 0.56 -3.52
C VAL A 49 1.23 0.83 -2.04
N THR A 50 -0.03 0.94 -1.64
CA THR A 50 -0.39 0.86 -0.22
C THR A 50 -0.92 -0.55 0.03
N LEU A 51 -0.33 -1.24 0.99
CA LEU A 51 -0.65 -2.63 1.26
C LEU A 51 -1.16 -2.77 2.69
N ASP A 52 -2.41 -3.22 2.82
CA ASP A 52 -3.00 -3.48 4.12
C ASP A 52 -2.46 -4.79 4.68
N MET A 53 -1.97 -4.72 5.92
CA MET A 53 -1.62 -5.91 6.67
C MET A 53 -2.33 -5.83 8.00
N ARG A 54 -3.31 -6.71 8.19
CA ARG A 54 -4.06 -6.74 9.45
C ARG A 54 -3.20 -7.26 10.58
N MET A 55 -2.42 -8.28 10.29
CA MET A 55 -1.49 -8.89 11.24
C MET A 55 -0.31 -9.41 10.44
N PRO A 56 0.86 -9.60 11.07
CA PRO A 56 2.00 -10.20 10.37
C PRO A 56 1.68 -11.67 10.09
N ASP A 57 1.11 -11.93 8.94
CA ASP A 57 0.82 -13.28 8.50
C ASP A 57 1.69 -13.61 7.28
N ILE A 58 1.74 -14.90 6.95
CA ILE A 58 2.55 -15.39 5.85
C ILE A 58 2.09 -14.80 4.52
N ASP A 59 0.78 -14.67 4.34
CA ASP A 59 0.22 -14.21 3.07
C ASP A 59 0.56 -12.75 2.78
N GLY A 60 0.47 -11.88 3.80
CA GLY A 60 0.80 -10.47 3.64
C GLY A 60 2.29 -10.26 3.39
N ILE A 61 3.13 -10.93 4.15
CA ILE A 61 4.58 -10.88 4.00
C ILE A 61 4.99 -11.45 2.64
N GLU A 62 4.38 -12.55 2.25
CA GLU A 62 4.66 -13.20 0.97
C GLU A 62 4.28 -12.29 -0.19
N THR A 63 3.15 -11.60 -0.09
CA THR A 63 2.71 -10.64 -1.11
C THR A 63 3.72 -9.51 -1.24
N LEU A 64 4.16 -8.94 -0.12
CA LEU A 64 5.16 -7.87 -0.11
C LEU A 64 6.45 -8.34 -0.79
N ARG A 65 6.92 -9.53 -0.43
CA ARG A 65 8.14 -10.08 -1.00
C ARG A 65 8.03 -10.27 -2.51
N LYS A 66 6.91 -10.84 -2.96
CA LYS A 66 6.68 -11.07 -4.38
C LYS A 66 6.59 -9.77 -5.18
N MET A 67 5.99 -8.74 -4.61
CA MET A 67 5.96 -7.43 -5.25
C MET A 67 7.36 -6.87 -5.45
N LYS A 68 8.19 -6.96 -4.42
CA LYS A 68 9.58 -6.48 -4.50
C LYS A 68 10.42 -7.33 -5.42
N GLU A 69 10.13 -8.61 -5.57
CA GLU A 69 10.82 -9.46 -6.55
C GLU A 69 10.50 -9.03 -7.98
N LYS A 70 9.26 -8.62 -8.24
CA LYS A 70 8.86 -8.17 -9.57
C LYS A 70 9.44 -6.81 -9.91
N ASP A 71 9.51 -5.92 -8.94
CA ASP A 71 10.05 -4.57 -9.13
C ASP A 71 10.62 -4.10 -7.80
N SER A 72 11.93 -4.25 -7.63
CA SER A 72 12.61 -3.89 -6.39
C SER A 72 12.57 -2.39 -6.11
N SER A 73 12.31 -1.58 -7.12
CA SER A 73 12.24 -0.12 -6.96
C SER A 73 10.84 0.38 -6.64
N LEU A 74 9.84 -0.49 -6.64
CA LEU A 74 8.46 -0.10 -6.38
C LEU A 74 8.27 0.26 -4.91
N PRO A 75 7.93 1.52 -4.59
CA PRO A 75 7.68 1.89 -3.20
C PRO A 75 6.43 1.20 -2.67
N ILE A 76 6.52 0.59 -1.49
CA ILE A 76 5.41 -0.05 -0.83
C ILE A 76 5.23 0.54 0.55
N VAL A 77 4.04 1.09 0.82
CA VAL A 77 3.68 1.64 2.11
C VAL A 77 2.76 0.62 2.80
N ILE A 78 3.19 0.11 3.93
CA ILE A 78 2.36 -0.80 4.71
C ILE A 78 1.39 0.01 5.56
N CYS A 79 0.10 -0.30 5.46
CA CYS A 79 -0.95 0.31 6.25
C CYS A 79 -1.57 -0.77 7.13
N THR A 80 -1.59 -0.58 8.43
CA THR A 80 -2.10 -1.57 9.35
C THR A 80 -2.77 -0.91 10.56
N ALA A 81 -3.70 -1.62 11.19
CA ALA A 81 -4.30 -1.18 12.44
C ALA A 81 -3.43 -1.47 13.66
N TYR A 82 -2.33 -2.19 13.48
CA TYR A 82 -1.52 -2.72 14.58
C TYR A 82 -0.16 -2.07 14.66
N GLU A 83 0.01 -1.16 15.63
CA GLU A 83 1.27 -0.45 15.82
C GLU A 83 2.39 -1.35 16.36
N GLU A 84 2.04 -2.33 17.17
CA GLU A 84 3.02 -3.22 17.80
C GLU A 84 3.85 -4.03 16.82
N TYR A 85 3.42 -4.13 15.57
CA TYR A 85 4.17 -4.88 14.55
C TYR A 85 5.06 -4.02 13.68
N LYS A 86 5.21 -2.77 14.01
CA LYS A 86 5.99 -1.81 13.22
C LYS A 86 7.44 -2.25 12.99
N HIS A 87 8.07 -2.81 14.01
CA HIS A 87 9.47 -3.26 13.91
C HIS A 87 9.61 -4.49 13.02
N ASP A 88 8.63 -5.39 13.08
CA ASP A 88 8.65 -6.60 12.26
C ASP A 88 8.54 -6.25 10.78
N PHE A 89 7.59 -5.39 10.43
CA PHE A 89 7.39 -4.98 9.05
C PHE A 89 8.53 -4.12 8.53
N GLY A 90 9.17 -3.34 9.39
CA GLY A 90 10.29 -2.49 9.00
C GLY A 90 11.47 -3.29 8.45
N SER A 91 11.62 -4.55 8.84
CA SER A 91 12.68 -5.41 8.35
C SER A 91 12.32 -6.15 7.06
N TRP A 92 11.11 -5.96 6.53
CA TRP A 92 10.57 -6.72 5.39
C TRP A 92 10.52 -5.92 4.09
N CYS A 93 11.44 -5.01 3.88
CA CYS A 93 11.57 -4.30 2.61
C CYS A 93 10.43 -3.34 2.27
N SER A 94 9.68 -2.89 3.26
CA SER A 94 8.71 -1.83 3.03
C SER A 94 9.42 -0.46 3.05
N ASP A 95 8.89 0.48 2.29
CA ASP A 95 9.46 1.82 2.21
C ASP A 95 8.91 2.74 3.29
N ALA A 96 7.75 2.41 3.82
CA ALA A 96 7.13 3.14 4.93
C ALA A 96 6.10 2.26 5.62
N TYR A 97 5.78 2.63 6.85
CA TYR A 97 4.81 1.94 7.68
C TYR A 97 3.88 2.99 8.28
N VAL A 98 2.59 2.85 8.07
CA VAL A 98 1.59 3.79 8.57
C VAL A 98 0.51 3.02 9.34
N VAL A 99 0.23 3.45 10.58
CA VAL A 99 -0.87 2.88 11.33
C VAL A 99 -2.18 3.48 10.84
N LYS A 100 -3.15 2.64 10.53
CA LYS A 100 -4.46 3.08 10.04
C LYS A 100 -5.15 3.97 11.07
N SER A 101 -5.76 5.05 10.57
CA SER A 101 -6.47 6.02 11.38
C SER A 101 -7.59 6.62 10.56
N ALA A 102 -8.62 7.13 11.22
CA ALA A 102 -9.67 7.90 10.57
C ALA A 102 -9.10 9.18 9.94
N ASP A 103 -8.02 9.69 10.52
CA ASP A 103 -7.28 10.82 9.98
C ASP A 103 -6.22 10.30 9.01
N THR A 104 -6.38 10.58 7.72
CA THR A 104 -5.49 10.12 6.67
C THR A 104 -4.30 11.05 6.42
N SER A 105 -4.11 12.06 7.26
CA SER A 105 -3.05 13.07 7.05
C SER A 105 -1.65 12.45 6.96
N LEU A 106 -1.33 11.55 7.87
CA LEU A 106 -0.01 10.90 7.86
C LEU A 106 0.20 10.07 6.61
N LEU A 107 -0.81 9.33 6.18
CA LEU A 107 -0.73 8.53 4.97
C LEU A 107 -0.53 9.43 3.75
N ARG A 108 -1.30 10.52 3.65
CA ARG A 108 -1.18 11.45 2.53
C ARG A 108 0.20 12.11 2.49
N GLU A 109 0.72 12.52 3.64
CA GLU A 109 2.05 13.10 3.75
C GLU A 109 3.13 12.10 3.31
N THR A 110 3.00 10.84 3.76
CA THR A 110 3.94 9.79 3.42
C THR A 110 3.97 9.54 1.91
N VAL A 111 2.80 9.42 1.30
CA VAL A 111 2.67 9.22 -0.14
C VAL A 111 3.27 10.38 -0.92
N LYS A 112 2.94 11.60 -0.52
CA LYS A 112 3.45 12.81 -1.18
C LYS A 112 4.97 12.90 -1.09
N LYS A 113 5.52 12.54 0.06
CA LYS A 113 6.96 12.56 0.27
C LYS A 113 7.68 11.56 -0.64
N ILE A 114 7.10 10.39 -0.85
CA ILE A 114 7.68 9.36 -1.72
C ILE A 114 7.54 9.72 -3.19
N LEU A 115 6.37 10.21 -3.59
CA LEU A 115 6.08 10.51 -4.99
C LEU A 115 6.48 11.90 -5.44
N GLY A 116 6.67 12.78 -4.52
CA GLY A 116 7.06 14.17 -4.81
C GLY A 116 5.85 15.08 -5.03
#